data_979a0a95400c1ee54d4e527d4fb3fef9
#
_entry.id   979a0a95400c1ee54d4e527d4fb3fef9
#
_cell.length_a   1.000
_cell.length_b   1.000
_cell.length_c   1.000
_cell.angle_alpha   90.00
_cell.angle_beta   90.00
_cell.angle_gamma   90.00
#
_symmetry.space_group_name_H-M   'P 1'
#
loop_
_entity.id
_entity.type
_entity.pdbx_description
1 polymer ?
#
loop_
_entity_poly.entity_id
_entity_poly.type
_entity_poly.pdbx_seq_one_letter_code
_entity_poly.pdbx_strand_id
1 'polypeptide(L)'
;MLPFLLGILLIPSSFSFTPARDASVRLTAIPASVEASSTESTAPTGLFASPKSEIARRRNLAIIAHPDAGKTTLTEKLLLYGGALQQAGAVRTRADQRAATSDWMELEKQRGISITSTVLTFDYQGNRINLLDTPGHQDFSEDTYRTLAACDNAVCLIDAAKGLEPQTRKLLEVCRLSKLPIFTFCNKLDRPSLEPLELIDQIENEFGLTCFPVVWPIGDGAEFQGVLDRSERTVHLFERGDRTGKATNLPTMALDDPDLEKAIGERLYLKLMEDVELLDGIISPLDKDKVLKEEQTPMFFGSAMNNFGVELFLKKFLHMGTTPQAMDMNGGSVSPHHPEFSGFVFKLQANLDPKHRDRLAYVRIVSGRYEKGMKVSHSRSKRQLTLSQAQNLFATEREAVLEAFPGDVIGINNPSGLLSIGDALFTGNDRISFKGIPSFSPEVFAYVSNPNPSKYKNYRKGLSELLEEGAVNLLRDRNDDGNGQPILAAVGQLQFDVVQHRMQVTSQLPAAATAAFFLALSTPEKKKRTFVVDFFFLLIYFHIHPLDTHARNLVQQIEYLTIMT
;
A
#
# COMPACT_ATOMS: atom_id res chain seq x y z
N MET A 1 -6.12 26.18 53.38
CA MET A 1 -5.14 25.63 54.32
C MET A 1 -3.98 25.05 53.52
N LEU A 2 -2.88 25.74 53.65
CA LEU A 2 -1.52 25.44 53.21
C LEU A 2 -0.94 24.25 54.03
N PRO A 3 0.34 23.83 53.82
CA PRO A 3 1.25 23.72 52.66
C PRO A 3 2.20 22.48 52.77
N PHE A 4 3.31 22.56 51.97
CA PHE A 4 4.65 21.88 52.12
C PHE A 4 4.87 20.68 51.18
N LEU A 5 6.01 20.49 50.50
CA LEU A 5 7.35 21.09 50.55
C LEU A 5 8.12 20.79 49.27
N LEU A 6 8.90 21.75 48.80
CA LEU A 6 9.99 21.64 47.85
C LEU A 6 11.16 20.82 48.43
N GLY A 7 11.76 19.97 47.62
CA GLY A 7 13.06 19.34 47.89
C GLY A 7 13.95 19.41 46.66
N ILE A 8 14.78 20.48 46.58
CA ILE A 8 15.89 20.62 45.64
C ILE A 8 17.07 19.86 46.16
N LEU A 9 17.66 18.96 45.38
CA LEU A 9 18.98 18.38 45.65
C LEU A 9 19.90 18.72 44.49
N LEU A 10 20.82 19.65 44.79
CA LEU A 10 22.02 20.03 44.04
C LEU A 10 23.06 18.89 44.17
N ILE A 11 23.62 18.43 43.05
CA ILE A 11 24.85 17.63 43.03
C ILE A 11 25.91 18.39 42.21
N PRO A 12 27.15 18.52 42.70
CA PRO A 12 28.16 19.38 42.13
C PRO A 12 28.93 18.74 40.97
N SER A 13 29.30 19.60 40.04
CA SER A 13 30.24 19.36 38.95
C SER A 13 31.68 19.18 39.48
N SER A 14 32.36 18.16 38.99
CA SER A 14 33.80 18.16 38.67
C SER A 14 34.42 16.75 38.76
N PHE A 15 34.67 16.15 37.61
CA PHE A 15 35.76 15.18 37.45
C PHE A 15 36.43 15.38 36.09
N SER A 16 37.70 15.83 36.16
CA SER A 16 38.61 15.93 35.04
C SER A 16 39.26 14.57 34.78
N PHE A 17 39.26 14.12 33.52
CA PHE A 17 40.03 12.94 33.08
C PHE A 17 41.34 13.40 32.43
N THR A 18 42.45 12.97 32.99
CA THR A 18 43.81 13.01 32.39
C THR A 18 44.08 11.68 31.68
N PRO A 19 44.72 11.67 30.49
CA PRO A 19 45.04 10.42 29.80
C PRO A 19 46.41 9.88 30.31
N ALA A 20 46.46 8.59 30.63
CA ALA A 20 47.68 7.85 30.91
C ALA A 20 48.24 7.24 29.62
N ARG A 21 49.56 7.42 29.43
CA ARG A 21 50.41 6.89 28.36
C ARG A 21 50.88 5.46 28.65
N ASP A 22 50.99 4.70 27.57
CA ASP A 22 51.94 3.60 27.30
C ASP A 22 52.14 2.47 28.31
N ALA A 23 51.71 1.28 27.89
CA ALA A 23 52.39 0.03 28.26
C ALA A 23 52.40 -0.94 27.06
N SER A 24 53.55 -1.07 26.42
CA SER A 24 53.89 -2.08 25.43
C SER A 24 53.97 -3.46 26.07
N VAL A 25 53.13 -4.40 25.61
CA VAL A 25 53.27 -5.83 25.95
C VAL A 25 53.80 -6.56 24.72
N ARG A 26 55.00 -7.18 24.87
CA ARG A 26 55.63 -8.09 23.92
C ARG A 26 54.87 -9.38 23.89
N LEU A 27 54.43 -9.79 22.69
CA LEU A 27 53.93 -11.12 22.40
C LEU A 27 55.10 -12.04 22.05
N THR A 28 55.31 -13.07 22.86
CA THR A 28 56.17 -14.21 22.56
C THR A 28 55.44 -15.22 21.70
N ALA A 29 56.06 -15.66 20.62
CA ALA A 29 55.58 -16.65 19.68
C ALA A 29 55.61 -18.08 20.28
N ILE A 30 54.55 -18.85 20.04
CA ILE A 30 54.47 -20.33 20.22
C ILE A 30 54.31 -20.98 18.85
N PRO A 31 55.04 -22.06 18.56
CA PRO A 31 55.11 -22.63 17.20
C PRO A 31 53.90 -23.47 16.81
N ALA A 32 53.58 -23.40 15.54
CA ALA A 32 52.53 -24.13 14.88
C ALA A 32 52.85 -25.62 14.66
N SER A 33 51.85 -26.46 14.89
CA SER A 33 51.63 -27.68 14.10
C SER A 33 50.31 -28.34 14.49
N VAL A 34 49.25 -28.04 13.74
CA VAL A 34 48.06 -28.91 13.60
C VAL A 34 47.61 -28.77 12.16
N GLU A 35 47.61 -29.89 11.44
CA GLU A 35 47.14 -30.01 10.08
C GLU A 35 45.66 -29.59 9.96
N ALA A 36 45.42 -28.63 9.10
CA ALA A 36 44.09 -28.15 8.77
C ALA A 36 43.54 -28.97 7.61
N SER A 37 42.50 -29.73 7.87
CA SER A 37 41.59 -30.21 6.84
C SER A 37 40.85 -29.01 6.24
N SER A 38 41.10 -28.76 4.96
CA SER A 38 40.50 -27.72 4.16
C SER A 38 39.02 -27.99 3.93
N THR A 39 38.13 -27.39 4.70
CA THR A 39 36.78 -27.06 4.26
C THR A 39 36.81 -25.61 3.81
N GLU A 40 36.79 -25.42 2.49
CA GLU A 40 36.65 -24.12 1.84
C GLU A 40 35.34 -23.48 2.28
N SER A 41 35.44 -22.56 3.23
CA SER A 41 34.44 -21.54 3.46
C SER A 41 34.69 -20.45 2.41
N THR A 42 34.05 -20.56 1.26
CA THR A 42 33.98 -19.48 0.29
C THR A 42 33.07 -18.39 0.83
N ALA A 43 33.65 -17.40 1.54
CA ALA A 43 33.04 -16.10 1.65
C ALA A 43 33.00 -15.48 0.24
N PRO A 44 31.86 -15.03 -0.28
CA PRO A 44 31.81 -14.37 -1.58
C PRO A 44 32.47 -12.99 -1.47
N THR A 45 33.69 -12.91 -1.95
CA THR A 45 34.32 -11.66 -2.39
C THR A 45 33.37 -10.99 -3.39
N GLY A 46 33.02 -9.72 -3.14
CA GLY A 46 32.04 -8.91 -3.86
C GLY A 46 32.12 -8.98 -5.38
N LEU A 47 31.39 -9.90 -5.96
CA LEU A 47 30.98 -9.85 -7.35
C LEU A 47 29.64 -9.09 -7.37
N PHE A 48 29.62 -7.93 -8.02
CA PHE A 48 28.39 -7.25 -8.37
C PHE A 48 27.44 -8.25 -9.01
N ALA A 49 26.29 -8.48 -8.37
CA ALA A 49 25.28 -9.39 -8.91
C ALA A 49 24.92 -8.95 -10.33
N SER A 50 24.80 -9.90 -11.27
CA SER A 50 24.48 -9.54 -12.65
C SER A 50 23.09 -8.88 -12.70
N PRO A 51 22.84 -7.89 -13.58
CA PRO A 51 21.51 -7.29 -13.70
C PRO A 51 20.40 -8.31 -13.89
N LYS A 52 20.68 -9.44 -14.56
CA LYS A 52 19.71 -10.54 -14.73
C LYS A 52 19.36 -11.23 -13.42
N SER A 53 20.33 -11.46 -12.54
CA SER A 53 20.07 -12.07 -11.23
C SER A 53 19.31 -11.11 -10.31
N GLU A 54 19.58 -9.81 -10.40
CA GLU A 54 18.85 -8.80 -9.64
C GLU A 54 17.39 -8.67 -10.09
N ILE A 55 17.10 -8.73 -11.39
CA ILE A 55 15.73 -8.76 -11.91
C ILE A 55 14.99 -10.01 -11.44
N ALA A 56 15.64 -11.18 -11.53
CA ALA A 56 15.03 -12.47 -11.19
C ALA A 56 14.59 -12.57 -9.73
N ARG A 57 15.26 -11.88 -8.80
CA ARG A 57 14.92 -11.90 -7.36
C ARG A 57 13.83 -10.88 -6.97
N ARG A 58 13.36 -10.03 -7.86
CA ARG A 58 12.35 -9.00 -7.55
C ARG A 58 10.93 -9.49 -7.75
N ARG A 59 10.06 -9.08 -6.84
CA ARG A 59 8.62 -9.34 -6.91
C ARG A 59 7.88 -8.06 -6.54
N ASN A 60 7.10 -7.54 -7.48
CA ASN A 60 6.24 -6.39 -7.25
C ASN A 60 4.80 -6.87 -7.13
N LEU A 61 4.17 -6.59 -6.03
CA LEU A 61 2.79 -6.99 -5.81
C LEU A 61 1.96 -5.84 -5.23
N ALA A 62 0.75 -5.66 -5.74
CA ALA A 62 -0.25 -4.81 -5.12
C ALA A 62 -1.26 -5.66 -4.34
N ILE A 63 -1.69 -5.19 -3.19
CA ILE A 63 -2.83 -5.81 -2.48
C ILE A 63 -4.07 -4.99 -2.78
N ILE A 64 -5.06 -5.62 -3.40
CA ILE A 64 -6.37 -5.06 -3.70
C ILE A 64 -7.44 -5.73 -2.84
N ALA A 65 -8.39 -4.96 -2.34
CA ALA A 65 -9.44 -5.47 -1.47
C ALA A 65 -10.62 -4.51 -1.38
N HIS A 66 -11.79 -5.07 -1.08
CA HIS A 66 -12.89 -4.26 -0.55
C HIS A 66 -12.52 -3.66 0.82
N PRO A 67 -13.06 -2.47 1.21
CA PRO A 67 -12.89 -1.95 2.56
C PRO A 67 -13.21 -3.01 3.63
N ASP A 68 -12.43 -3.05 4.68
CA ASP A 68 -12.56 -4.01 5.80
C ASP A 68 -12.28 -5.49 5.48
N ALA A 69 -11.89 -5.89 4.27
CA ALA A 69 -11.48 -7.28 3.98
C ALA A 69 -10.21 -7.72 4.71
N GLY A 70 -9.46 -6.79 5.32
CA GLY A 70 -8.28 -7.06 6.13
C GLY A 70 -6.96 -6.76 5.42
N LYS A 71 -6.98 -5.89 4.41
CA LYS A 71 -5.81 -5.50 3.62
C LYS A 71 -4.64 -5.02 4.48
N THR A 72 -4.83 -3.97 5.28
CA THR A 72 -3.81 -3.42 6.17
C THR A 72 -3.26 -4.46 7.15
N THR A 73 -4.13 -5.37 7.63
CA THR A 73 -3.70 -6.48 8.50
C THR A 73 -2.79 -7.45 7.74
N LEU A 74 -3.13 -7.83 6.51
CA LEU A 74 -2.29 -8.70 5.68
C LEU A 74 -0.94 -8.03 5.37
N THR A 75 -0.95 -6.75 4.98
CA THR A 75 0.26 -5.94 4.74
C THR A 75 1.19 -5.97 5.95
N GLU A 76 0.70 -5.68 7.15
CA GLU A 76 1.49 -5.70 8.40
C GLU A 76 2.08 -7.10 8.68
N LYS A 77 1.33 -8.17 8.39
CA LYS A 77 1.82 -9.54 8.58
C LYS A 77 2.89 -9.93 7.57
N LEU A 78 2.76 -9.54 6.31
CA LEU A 78 3.80 -9.76 5.30
C LEU A 78 5.10 -9.05 5.69
N LEU A 79 5.03 -7.81 6.18
CA LEU A 79 6.19 -7.07 6.69
C LEU A 79 6.81 -7.73 7.93
N LEU A 80 5.98 -8.28 8.81
CA LEU A 80 6.44 -9.03 9.99
C LEU A 80 7.23 -10.28 9.57
N TYR A 81 6.71 -11.08 8.64
CA TYR A 81 7.41 -12.27 8.13
C TYR A 81 8.66 -11.90 7.35
N GLY A 82 8.64 -10.81 6.58
CA GLY A 82 9.81 -10.23 5.94
C GLY A 82 10.87 -9.71 6.89
N GLY A 83 10.59 -9.63 8.19
CA GLY A 83 11.53 -9.11 9.20
C GLY A 83 11.67 -7.59 9.19
N ALA A 84 10.88 -6.89 8.38
CA ALA A 84 10.85 -5.43 8.32
C ALA A 84 10.18 -4.81 9.57
N LEU A 85 9.35 -5.58 10.26
CA LEU A 85 8.72 -5.22 11.51
C LEU A 85 9.01 -6.26 12.59
N GLN A 86 9.17 -5.81 13.83
CA GLN A 86 9.28 -6.72 14.98
C GLN A 86 7.91 -7.17 15.50
N GLN A 87 6.91 -6.31 15.39
CA GLN A 87 5.52 -6.57 15.77
C GLN A 87 4.58 -5.90 14.77
N ALA A 88 3.51 -6.59 14.38
CA ALA A 88 2.50 -6.04 13.51
C ALA A 88 1.68 -4.95 14.22
N GLY A 89 1.41 -3.86 13.53
CA GLY A 89 0.53 -2.78 14.00
C GLY A 89 -0.95 -3.15 13.90
N ALA A 90 -1.81 -2.34 14.52
CA ALA A 90 -3.26 -2.51 14.52
C ALA A 90 -3.96 -1.39 13.75
N VAL A 91 -4.98 -1.75 12.97
CA VAL A 91 -5.79 -0.79 12.19
C VAL A 91 -6.62 0.13 13.11
N ARG A 92 -7.15 -0.43 14.21
CA ARG A 92 -7.86 0.35 15.24
C ARG A 92 -7.04 0.30 16.52
N THR A 93 -6.35 1.37 16.81
CA THR A 93 -5.50 1.47 18.00
C THR A 93 -6.34 1.71 19.25
N ARG A 94 -6.19 0.83 20.24
CA ARG A 94 -6.40 1.19 21.65
C ARG A 94 -5.16 1.94 22.12
N ALA A 95 -5.24 2.72 23.19
CA ALA A 95 -4.19 3.63 23.66
C ALA A 95 -2.77 3.02 23.76
N ASP A 96 -2.65 1.71 23.86
CA ASP A 96 -1.39 0.97 24.03
C ASP A 96 -0.93 0.18 22.79
N GLN A 97 -1.63 0.29 21.64
CA GLN A 97 -1.30 -0.48 20.45
C GLN A 97 -0.60 0.38 19.39
N ARG A 98 0.43 -0.17 18.75
CA ARG A 98 1.10 0.47 17.61
C ARG A 98 0.15 0.58 16.43
N ALA A 99 0.08 1.76 15.79
CA ALA A 99 -0.66 1.95 14.55
C ALA A 99 -0.01 1.17 13.38
N ALA A 100 -0.79 0.85 12.36
CA ALA A 100 -0.28 0.20 11.16
C ALA A 100 0.76 1.09 10.45
N THR A 101 1.80 0.46 9.92
CA THR A 101 2.91 1.15 9.25
C THR A 101 2.48 1.75 7.91
N SER A 102 1.56 1.08 7.21
CA SER A 102 1.01 1.55 5.93
C SER A 102 0.12 2.79 6.09
N ASP A 103 -0.60 2.92 7.22
CA ASP A 103 -1.51 4.03 7.49
C ASP A 103 -0.75 5.15 8.22
N TRP A 104 -0.02 5.96 7.48
CA TRP A 104 0.85 6.99 8.05
C TRP A 104 0.15 8.33 8.31
N MET A 105 -0.92 8.63 7.56
CA MET A 105 -1.69 9.87 7.74
C MET A 105 -2.56 9.82 9.00
N GLU A 106 -2.64 10.94 9.70
CA GLU A 106 -3.50 11.05 10.89
C GLU A 106 -4.98 10.76 10.57
N LEU A 107 -5.44 11.18 9.39
CA LEU A 107 -6.81 10.92 8.93
C LEU A 107 -7.07 9.43 8.67
N GLU A 108 -6.08 8.69 8.15
CA GLU A 108 -6.14 7.23 7.99
C GLU A 108 -6.30 6.53 9.35
N LYS A 109 -5.49 6.94 10.32
CA LYS A 109 -5.54 6.39 11.69
C LYS A 109 -6.87 6.67 12.39
N GLN A 110 -7.39 7.89 12.25
CA GLN A 110 -8.67 8.29 12.86
C GLN A 110 -9.85 7.56 12.24
N ARG A 111 -9.86 7.35 10.93
CA ARG A 111 -10.96 6.68 10.22
C ARG A 111 -10.79 5.17 10.11
N GLY A 112 -9.58 4.65 10.29
CA GLY A 112 -9.25 3.23 10.14
C GLY A 112 -9.37 2.73 8.69
N ILE A 113 -9.14 3.61 7.70
CA ILE A 113 -9.14 3.30 6.27
C ILE A 113 -7.89 3.86 5.62
N SER A 114 -7.26 3.11 4.72
CA SER A 114 -6.16 3.61 3.90
C SER A 114 -6.69 4.56 2.82
N ILE A 115 -6.08 5.72 2.71
CA ILE A 115 -6.47 6.81 1.79
C ILE A 115 -5.52 6.88 0.61
N THR A 116 -4.22 6.71 0.87
CA THR A 116 -3.17 6.78 -0.14
C THR A 116 -2.45 5.45 -0.25
N SER A 117 -2.00 5.10 -1.45
CA SER A 117 -1.15 3.93 -1.63
C SER A 117 0.21 4.15 -0.96
N THR A 118 0.75 3.10 -0.38
CA THR A 118 2.06 3.10 0.27
C THR A 118 2.96 2.05 -0.37
N VAL A 119 4.22 2.40 -0.61
CA VAL A 119 5.24 1.47 -1.10
C VAL A 119 6.07 0.98 0.07
N LEU A 120 6.19 -0.33 0.21
CA LEU A 120 6.89 -1.00 1.29
C LEU A 120 7.83 -2.04 0.69
N THR A 121 9.13 -1.88 0.91
CA THR A 121 10.14 -2.77 0.33
C THR A 121 10.81 -3.57 1.45
N PHE A 122 10.94 -4.87 1.27
CA PHE A 122 11.63 -5.76 2.20
C PHE A 122 12.26 -6.95 1.48
N ASP A 123 13.25 -7.57 2.13
CA ASP A 123 13.88 -8.78 1.61
C ASP A 123 13.34 -10.01 2.36
N TYR A 124 13.02 -11.08 1.62
CA TYR A 124 12.56 -12.35 2.19
C TYR A 124 13.09 -13.53 1.36
N GLN A 125 13.77 -14.46 2.01
CA GLN A 125 14.37 -15.65 1.38
C GLN A 125 15.18 -15.34 0.11
N GLY A 126 16.04 -14.31 0.17
CA GLY A 126 16.87 -13.88 -0.95
C GLY A 126 16.14 -13.12 -2.07
N ASN A 127 14.83 -12.97 -1.98
CA ASN A 127 14.05 -12.15 -2.91
C ASN A 127 13.77 -10.75 -2.32
N ARG A 128 13.72 -9.76 -3.19
CA ARG A 128 13.31 -8.40 -2.86
C ARG A 128 11.86 -8.18 -3.25
N ILE A 129 11.04 -7.86 -2.28
CA ILE A 129 9.61 -7.69 -2.45
C ILE A 129 9.27 -6.21 -2.35
N ASN A 130 8.65 -5.67 -3.39
CA ASN A 130 8.04 -4.35 -3.39
C ASN A 130 6.53 -4.54 -3.24
N LEU A 131 6.04 -4.30 -2.03
CA LEU A 131 4.64 -4.39 -1.68
C LEU A 131 4.01 -3.01 -1.81
N LEU A 132 3.01 -2.90 -2.69
CA LEU A 132 2.26 -1.69 -2.92
C LEU A 132 0.88 -1.86 -2.25
N ASP A 133 0.73 -1.25 -1.09
CA ASP A 133 -0.54 -1.24 -0.35
C ASP A 133 -1.47 -0.18 -0.95
N THR A 134 -2.63 -0.59 -1.47
CA THR A 134 -3.56 0.30 -2.17
C THR A 134 -4.74 0.71 -1.29
N PRO A 135 -5.37 1.89 -1.50
CA PRO A 135 -6.63 2.20 -0.85
C PRO A 135 -7.72 1.18 -1.19
N GLY A 136 -8.53 0.81 -0.19
CA GLY A 136 -9.68 -0.09 -0.42
C GLY A 136 -10.97 0.63 -0.79
N HIS A 137 -11.10 1.93 -0.47
CA HIS A 137 -12.32 2.69 -0.68
C HIS A 137 -12.46 3.18 -2.13
N GLN A 138 -13.68 3.12 -2.68
CA GLN A 138 -13.96 3.48 -4.07
C GLN A 138 -13.60 4.93 -4.42
N ASP A 139 -13.70 5.87 -3.49
CA ASP A 139 -13.36 7.27 -3.71
C ASP A 139 -11.87 7.47 -4.05
N PHE A 140 -11.01 6.52 -3.65
CA PHE A 140 -9.57 6.54 -3.91
C PHE A 140 -9.13 5.56 -5.01
N SER A 141 -10.07 5.08 -5.82
CA SER A 141 -9.80 4.11 -6.89
C SER A 141 -8.74 4.59 -7.88
N GLU A 142 -8.68 5.89 -8.16
CA GLU A 142 -7.71 6.45 -9.10
C GLU A 142 -6.25 6.25 -8.61
N ASP A 143 -5.97 6.41 -7.31
CA ASP A 143 -4.65 6.11 -6.74
C ASP A 143 -4.33 4.61 -6.80
N THR A 144 -5.36 3.76 -6.60
CA THR A 144 -5.23 2.31 -6.78
C THR A 144 -4.81 1.95 -8.21
N TYR A 145 -5.44 2.53 -9.22
CA TYR A 145 -5.11 2.23 -10.63
C TYR A 145 -3.73 2.73 -11.03
N ARG A 146 -3.32 3.91 -10.55
CA ARG A 146 -1.96 4.41 -10.74
C ARG A 146 -0.93 3.45 -10.16
N THR A 147 -1.22 2.91 -8.99
CA THR A 147 -0.38 1.97 -8.29
C THR A 147 -0.33 0.61 -8.99
N LEU A 148 -1.47 0.10 -9.47
CA LEU A 148 -1.52 -1.14 -10.25
C LEU A 148 -0.69 -1.06 -11.54
N ALA A 149 -0.66 0.10 -12.21
CA ALA A 149 0.17 0.31 -13.40
C ALA A 149 1.69 0.17 -13.10
N ALA A 150 2.09 0.23 -11.83
CA ALA A 150 3.47 0.05 -11.40
C ALA A 150 3.76 -1.36 -10.84
N CYS A 151 2.81 -2.30 -10.91
CA CYS A 151 2.95 -3.65 -10.35
C CYS A 151 3.13 -4.71 -11.43
N ASP A 152 3.56 -5.90 -11.01
CA ASP A 152 3.72 -7.08 -11.86
C ASP A 152 2.79 -8.22 -11.42
N ASN A 153 2.21 -8.12 -10.23
CA ASN A 153 1.26 -9.09 -9.66
C ASN A 153 0.22 -8.35 -8.82
N ALA A 154 -0.98 -8.89 -8.73
CA ALA A 154 -2.03 -8.43 -7.83
C ALA A 154 -2.44 -9.53 -6.85
N VAL A 155 -2.59 -9.19 -5.58
CA VAL A 155 -3.19 -10.06 -4.57
C VAL A 155 -4.59 -9.55 -4.26
N CYS A 156 -5.59 -10.30 -4.70
CA CYS A 156 -6.98 -10.02 -4.41
C CYS A 156 -7.37 -10.62 -3.07
N LEU A 157 -7.65 -9.78 -2.09
CA LEU A 157 -8.06 -10.19 -0.76
C LEU A 157 -9.59 -10.19 -0.66
N ILE A 158 -10.16 -11.34 -0.32
CA ILE A 158 -11.60 -11.56 -0.18
C ILE A 158 -11.92 -11.86 1.28
N ASP A 159 -12.99 -11.26 1.81
CA ASP A 159 -13.56 -11.66 3.10
C ASP A 159 -14.33 -12.96 2.91
N ALA A 160 -13.86 -14.07 3.50
CA ALA A 160 -14.44 -15.39 3.31
C ALA A 160 -15.92 -15.48 3.75
N ALA A 161 -16.36 -14.62 4.67
CA ALA A 161 -17.76 -14.58 5.11
C ALA A 161 -18.69 -13.85 4.14
N LYS A 162 -18.14 -12.99 3.26
CA LYS A 162 -18.93 -12.12 2.38
C LYS A 162 -18.78 -12.47 0.90
N GLY A 163 -17.70 -13.14 0.53
CA GLY A 163 -17.37 -13.45 -0.86
C GLY A 163 -17.01 -12.20 -1.68
N LEU A 164 -17.42 -12.18 -2.93
CA LEU A 164 -17.13 -11.07 -3.85
C LEU A 164 -18.00 -9.84 -3.55
N GLU A 165 -17.38 -8.79 -3.06
CA GLU A 165 -18.01 -7.50 -2.78
C GLU A 165 -17.87 -6.53 -3.97
N PRO A 166 -18.73 -5.49 -4.10
CA PRO A 166 -18.77 -4.63 -5.30
C PRO A 166 -17.44 -3.97 -5.67
N GLN A 167 -16.65 -3.55 -4.67
CA GLN A 167 -15.35 -2.93 -4.93
C GLN A 167 -14.31 -3.96 -5.39
N THR A 168 -14.35 -5.18 -4.85
CA THR A 168 -13.50 -6.28 -5.31
C THR A 168 -13.73 -6.57 -6.78
N ARG A 169 -15.01 -6.59 -7.22
CA ARG A 169 -15.38 -6.78 -8.64
C ARG A 169 -14.72 -5.74 -9.54
N LYS A 170 -14.86 -4.46 -9.20
CA LYS A 170 -14.27 -3.36 -9.98
C LYS A 170 -12.74 -3.48 -10.06
N LEU A 171 -12.09 -3.83 -8.95
CA LEU A 171 -10.63 -3.93 -8.88
C LEU A 171 -10.11 -5.15 -9.67
N LEU A 172 -10.79 -6.28 -9.64
CA LEU A 172 -10.46 -7.44 -10.46
C LEU A 172 -10.57 -7.13 -11.96
N GLU A 173 -11.63 -6.42 -12.36
CA GLU A 173 -11.79 -5.99 -13.76
C GLU A 173 -10.62 -5.09 -14.21
N VAL A 174 -10.16 -4.19 -13.34
CA VAL A 174 -9.00 -3.33 -13.62
C VAL A 174 -7.70 -4.12 -13.71
N CYS A 175 -7.49 -5.09 -12.85
CA CYS A 175 -6.32 -5.98 -12.95
C CYS A 175 -6.30 -6.70 -14.30
N ARG A 176 -7.45 -7.19 -14.77
CA ARG A 176 -7.59 -7.82 -16.09
C ARG A 176 -7.30 -6.85 -17.24
N LEU A 177 -7.83 -5.62 -17.18
CA LEU A 177 -7.52 -4.59 -18.18
C LEU A 177 -6.02 -4.23 -18.20
N SER A 178 -5.36 -4.33 -17.05
CA SER A 178 -3.93 -4.08 -16.88
C SER A 178 -3.06 -5.30 -17.14
N LYS A 179 -3.65 -6.47 -17.44
CA LYS A 179 -2.98 -7.75 -17.65
C LYS A 179 -2.07 -8.15 -16.47
N LEU A 180 -2.58 -8.00 -15.25
CA LEU A 180 -1.86 -8.35 -14.04
C LEU A 180 -2.26 -9.73 -13.56
N PRO A 181 -1.33 -10.68 -13.42
CA PRO A 181 -1.58 -11.97 -12.77
C PRO A 181 -2.19 -11.77 -11.39
N ILE A 182 -3.30 -12.48 -11.12
CA ILE A 182 -4.08 -12.33 -9.92
C ILE A 182 -3.89 -13.56 -9.03
N PHE A 183 -3.54 -13.31 -7.76
CA PHE A 183 -3.49 -14.28 -6.67
C PHE A 183 -4.64 -13.98 -5.72
N THR A 184 -5.46 -14.95 -5.41
CA THR A 184 -6.63 -14.76 -4.54
C THR A 184 -6.32 -15.24 -3.12
N PHE A 185 -6.57 -14.42 -2.12
CA PHE A 185 -6.43 -14.78 -0.71
C PHE A 185 -7.77 -14.61 0.01
N CYS A 186 -8.42 -15.73 0.39
CA CYS A 186 -9.64 -15.76 1.18
C CYS A 186 -9.27 -15.63 2.67
N ASN A 187 -9.59 -14.47 3.21
CA ASN A 187 -9.22 -14.04 4.56
C ASN A 187 -10.36 -14.19 5.57
N LYS A 188 -10.02 -14.18 6.84
CA LYS A 188 -10.93 -14.19 7.99
C LYS A 188 -11.61 -15.52 8.24
N LEU A 189 -11.00 -16.62 7.90
CA LEU A 189 -11.50 -17.97 8.23
C LEU A 189 -11.54 -18.26 9.74
N ASP A 190 -11.03 -17.36 10.57
CA ASP A 190 -11.25 -17.36 12.03
C ASP A 190 -12.69 -16.99 12.44
N ARG A 191 -13.56 -16.69 11.47
CA ARG A 191 -14.98 -16.42 11.62
C ARG A 191 -15.79 -17.36 10.73
N PRO A 192 -17.08 -17.58 11.04
CA PRO A 192 -17.94 -18.34 10.14
C PRO A 192 -17.87 -17.78 8.72
N SER A 193 -17.64 -18.64 7.74
CA SER A 193 -17.39 -18.28 6.36
C SER A 193 -18.36 -18.99 5.39
N LEU A 194 -18.38 -18.53 4.15
CA LEU A 194 -18.97 -19.28 3.05
C LEU A 194 -18.17 -20.57 2.82
N GLU A 195 -18.81 -21.59 2.26
CA GLU A 195 -18.11 -22.80 1.86
C GLU A 195 -17.02 -22.47 0.82
N PRO A 196 -15.81 -23.05 0.94
CA PRO A 196 -14.72 -22.75 0.03
C PRO A 196 -15.05 -22.97 -1.45
N LEU A 197 -15.85 -23.97 -1.77
CA LEU A 197 -16.33 -24.23 -3.14
C LEU A 197 -17.26 -23.13 -3.66
N GLU A 198 -18.10 -22.57 -2.79
CA GLU A 198 -18.97 -21.44 -3.16
C GLU A 198 -18.14 -20.20 -3.52
N LEU A 199 -17.03 -19.94 -2.79
CA LEU A 199 -16.12 -18.85 -3.13
C LEU A 199 -15.43 -19.05 -4.47
N ILE A 200 -15.07 -20.29 -4.80
CA ILE A 200 -14.54 -20.67 -6.12
C ILE A 200 -15.58 -20.38 -7.20
N ASP A 201 -16.81 -20.89 -7.03
CA ASP A 201 -17.89 -20.70 -7.98
C ASP A 201 -18.21 -19.23 -8.26
N GLN A 202 -18.18 -18.38 -7.22
CA GLN A 202 -18.38 -16.93 -7.38
C GLN A 202 -17.32 -16.31 -8.30
N ILE A 203 -16.04 -16.67 -8.12
CA ILE A 203 -14.94 -16.11 -8.91
C ILE A 203 -14.99 -16.63 -10.35
N GLU A 204 -15.20 -17.93 -10.54
CA GLU A 204 -15.24 -18.57 -11.85
C GLU A 204 -16.43 -18.07 -12.68
N ASN A 205 -17.61 -18.00 -12.07
CA ASN A 205 -18.82 -17.57 -12.78
C ASN A 205 -18.82 -16.07 -13.13
N GLU A 206 -18.28 -15.22 -12.26
CA GLU A 206 -18.28 -13.77 -12.51
C GLU A 206 -17.16 -13.31 -13.44
N PHE A 207 -15.96 -13.92 -13.31
CA PHE A 207 -14.78 -13.45 -14.04
C PHE A 207 -14.25 -14.43 -15.07
N GLY A 208 -14.73 -15.67 -15.10
CA GLY A 208 -14.19 -16.72 -15.96
C GLY A 208 -12.72 -17.05 -15.64
N LEU A 209 -12.29 -16.78 -14.40
CA LEU A 209 -10.97 -17.10 -13.89
C LEU A 209 -11.01 -18.49 -13.26
N THR A 210 -10.37 -19.48 -13.86
CA THR A 210 -10.28 -20.81 -13.24
C THR A 210 -9.52 -20.73 -11.92
N CYS A 211 -10.13 -21.13 -10.82
CA CYS A 211 -9.51 -21.13 -9.51
C CYS A 211 -8.65 -22.38 -9.29
N PHE A 212 -7.45 -22.18 -8.80
CA PHE A 212 -6.58 -23.26 -8.33
C PHE A 212 -6.32 -23.11 -6.83
N PRO A 213 -7.02 -23.82 -5.95
CA PRO A 213 -6.70 -23.83 -4.53
C PRO A 213 -5.31 -24.42 -4.29
N VAL A 214 -4.33 -23.59 -4.00
CA VAL A 214 -2.99 -24.00 -3.59
C VAL A 214 -3.01 -24.52 -2.16
N VAL A 215 -3.81 -23.85 -1.33
CA VAL A 215 -4.00 -24.14 0.08
C VAL A 215 -5.48 -24.34 0.33
N TRP A 216 -5.86 -25.41 1.04
CA TRP A 216 -7.26 -25.74 1.36
C TRP A 216 -7.51 -25.63 2.86
N PRO A 217 -8.61 -25.02 3.34
CA PRO A 217 -8.88 -24.82 4.75
C PRO A 217 -9.41 -26.10 5.42
N ILE A 218 -9.08 -26.26 6.70
CA ILE A 218 -9.57 -27.33 7.57
C ILE A 218 -10.47 -26.70 8.64
N GLY A 219 -11.78 -26.72 8.37
CA GLY A 219 -12.78 -26.04 9.17
C GLY A 219 -12.81 -24.52 8.96
N ASP A 220 -13.72 -23.84 9.67
CA ASP A 220 -13.87 -22.39 9.69
C ASP A 220 -14.30 -21.90 11.08
N GLY A 221 -14.27 -20.60 11.30
CA GLY A 221 -14.67 -19.98 12.56
C GLY A 221 -13.92 -20.54 13.78
N ALA A 222 -14.68 -21.08 14.73
CA ALA A 222 -14.11 -21.69 15.93
C ALA A 222 -13.41 -23.01 15.65
N GLU A 223 -13.79 -23.68 14.58
CA GLU A 223 -13.26 -25.00 14.17
C GLU A 223 -12.11 -24.88 13.15
N PHE A 224 -11.68 -23.67 12.77
CA PHE A 224 -10.55 -23.48 11.88
C PHE A 224 -9.25 -23.92 12.58
N GLN A 225 -8.76 -25.10 12.19
CA GLN A 225 -7.61 -25.77 12.84
C GLN A 225 -6.34 -25.70 11.99
N GLY A 226 -6.43 -25.54 10.69
CA GLY A 226 -5.27 -25.58 9.83
C GLY A 226 -5.60 -25.40 8.36
N VAL A 227 -4.58 -25.59 7.53
CA VAL A 227 -4.71 -25.64 6.08
C VAL A 227 -3.92 -26.81 5.52
N LEU A 228 -4.41 -27.38 4.43
CA LEU A 228 -3.70 -28.34 3.60
C LEU A 228 -2.95 -27.60 2.48
N ASP A 229 -1.63 -27.77 2.41
CA ASP A 229 -0.86 -27.49 1.20
C ASP A 229 -1.07 -28.63 0.19
N ARG A 230 -1.86 -28.38 -0.85
CA ARG A 230 -2.20 -29.41 -1.85
C ARG A 230 -1.00 -29.85 -2.66
N SER A 231 -0.04 -28.94 -2.93
CA SER A 231 1.14 -29.26 -3.75
C SER A 231 2.12 -30.19 -3.03
N GLU A 232 2.26 -30.04 -1.72
CA GLU A 232 3.14 -30.85 -0.87
C GLU A 232 2.41 -31.96 -0.12
N ARG A 233 1.05 -31.98 -0.20
CA ARG A 233 0.17 -32.87 0.56
C ARG A 233 0.48 -32.86 2.05
N THR A 234 0.72 -31.65 2.58
CA THR A 234 1.12 -31.42 3.96
C THR A 234 0.08 -30.55 4.66
N VAL A 235 -0.38 -30.98 5.80
CA VAL A 235 -1.31 -30.25 6.67
C VAL A 235 -0.50 -29.37 7.63
N HIS A 236 -0.79 -28.09 7.64
CA HIS A 236 -0.25 -27.10 8.57
C HIS A 236 -1.30 -26.82 9.64
N LEU A 237 -1.07 -27.29 10.86
CA LEU A 237 -1.96 -27.05 11.98
C LEU A 237 -1.65 -25.70 12.63
N PHE A 238 -2.65 -25.01 13.15
CA PHE A 238 -2.50 -23.71 13.77
C PHE A 238 -2.73 -23.76 15.28
N GLU A 239 -1.79 -23.23 16.03
CA GLU A 239 -2.00 -22.94 17.44
C GLU A 239 -2.51 -21.51 17.62
N ARG A 240 -3.54 -21.33 18.44
CA ARG A 240 -4.05 -20.00 18.80
C ARG A 240 -3.09 -19.36 19.79
N GLY A 241 -2.14 -18.59 19.29
CA GLY A 241 -1.10 -17.92 20.07
C GLY A 241 -1.18 -16.40 20.04
N ASP A 242 -0.04 -15.75 20.26
CA ASP A 242 0.12 -14.29 20.20
C ASP A 242 -0.18 -13.79 18.79
N ARG A 243 -1.17 -12.89 18.68
CA ARG A 243 -1.60 -12.28 17.41
C ARG A 243 -0.62 -11.22 16.89
N THR A 244 0.33 -10.77 17.70
CA THR A 244 1.27 -9.70 17.35
C THR A 244 2.61 -10.21 16.84
N GLY A 245 2.99 -11.44 17.20
CA GLY A 245 4.24 -12.08 16.81
C GLY A 245 4.14 -12.95 15.55
N LYS A 246 5.28 -13.50 15.12
CA LYS A 246 5.32 -14.58 14.12
C LYS A 246 4.79 -15.86 14.77
N ALA A 247 3.99 -16.61 14.02
CA ALA A 247 3.69 -17.97 14.43
C ALA A 247 5.00 -18.80 14.37
N THR A 248 5.43 -19.32 15.52
CA THR A 248 6.64 -20.14 15.60
C THR A 248 6.29 -21.61 15.57
N ASN A 249 6.97 -22.40 14.75
CA ASN A 249 6.93 -23.87 14.70
C ASN A 249 5.50 -24.44 14.68
N LEU A 250 4.76 -24.11 13.62
CA LEU A 250 3.47 -24.73 13.37
C LEU A 250 3.66 -26.23 13.15
N PRO A 251 2.92 -27.12 13.85
CA PRO A 251 2.96 -28.54 13.58
C PRO A 251 2.56 -28.82 12.14
N THR A 252 3.37 -29.60 11.44
CA THR A 252 3.10 -30.05 10.08
C THR A 252 2.98 -31.57 10.08
N MET A 253 1.97 -32.08 9.40
CA MET A 253 1.71 -33.51 9.26
C MET A 253 1.50 -33.85 7.79
N ALA A 254 1.94 -35.01 7.35
CA ALA A 254 1.59 -35.50 6.02
C ALA A 254 0.09 -35.80 5.97
N LEU A 255 -0.54 -35.67 4.78
CA LEU A 255 -1.96 -35.93 4.61
C LEU A 255 -2.33 -37.40 4.92
N ASP A 256 -1.39 -38.33 4.71
CA ASP A 256 -1.50 -39.76 4.99
C ASP A 256 -0.99 -40.16 6.38
N ASP A 257 -0.69 -39.20 7.25
CA ASP A 257 -0.23 -39.46 8.61
C ASP A 257 -1.35 -40.11 9.45
N PRO A 258 -1.14 -41.29 10.04
CA PRO A 258 -2.17 -42.00 10.80
C PRO A 258 -2.66 -41.25 12.06
N ASP A 259 -1.89 -40.28 12.55
CA ASP A 259 -2.29 -39.47 13.71
C ASP A 259 -3.03 -38.17 13.29
N LEU A 260 -3.18 -37.88 12.00
CA LEU A 260 -3.86 -36.68 11.51
C LEU A 260 -5.34 -36.64 11.96
N GLU A 261 -6.04 -37.79 11.87
CA GLU A 261 -7.44 -37.90 12.31
C GLU A 261 -7.60 -37.54 13.78
N LYS A 262 -6.67 -38.01 14.63
CA LYS A 262 -6.67 -37.66 16.06
C LYS A 262 -6.36 -36.19 16.31
N ALA A 263 -5.50 -35.59 15.49
CA ALA A 263 -5.11 -34.19 15.59
C ALA A 263 -6.22 -33.22 15.26
N ILE A 264 -7.02 -33.49 14.21
CA ILE A 264 -8.08 -32.58 13.72
C ILE A 264 -9.50 -33.07 14.07
N GLY A 265 -9.65 -34.32 14.51
CA GLY A 265 -10.93 -34.97 14.82
C GLY A 265 -11.60 -35.60 13.60
N GLU A 266 -12.28 -36.74 13.86
CA GLU A 266 -12.89 -37.60 12.83
C GLU A 266 -13.73 -36.82 11.80
N ARG A 267 -14.59 -35.91 12.25
CA ARG A 267 -15.49 -35.15 11.39
C ARG A 267 -14.75 -34.27 10.37
N LEU A 268 -13.74 -33.51 10.83
CA LEU A 268 -12.96 -32.64 9.96
C LEU A 268 -12.01 -33.44 9.06
N TYR A 269 -11.52 -34.59 9.55
CA TYR A 269 -10.70 -35.49 8.77
C TYR A 269 -11.50 -36.09 7.59
N LEU A 270 -12.69 -36.62 7.83
CA LEU A 270 -13.55 -37.16 6.76
C LEU A 270 -13.90 -36.08 5.73
N LYS A 271 -14.31 -34.89 6.20
CA LYS A 271 -14.58 -33.76 5.28
C LYS A 271 -13.35 -33.38 4.45
N LEU A 272 -12.17 -33.33 5.08
CA LEU A 272 -10.92 -33.01 4.37
C LEU A 272 -10.62 -34.05 3.28
N MET A 273 -10.79 -35.33 3.57
CA MET A 273 -10.53 -36.40 2.58
C MET A 273 -11.52 -36.38 1.42
N GLU A 274 -12.81 -36.13 1.69
CA GLU A 274 -13.83 -35.92 0.64
C GLU A 274 -13.50 -34.70 -0.22
N ASP A 275 -13.15 -33.56 0.39
CA ASP A 275 -12.77 -32.34 -0.32
C ASP A 275 -11.53 -32.58 -1.20
N VAL A 276 -10.51 -33.28 -0.70
CA VAL A 276 -9.29 -33.60 -1.47
C VAL A 276 -9.60 -34.47 -2.68
N GLU A 277 -10.42 -35.52 -2.52
CA GLU A 277 -10.83 -36.39 -3.64
C GLU A 277 -11.60 -35.59 -4.70
N LEU A 278 -12.52 -34.72 -4.27
CA LEU A 278 -13.27 -33.86 -5.16
C LEU A 278 -12.37 -32.89 -5.92
N LEU A 279 -11.46 -32.19 -5.22
CA LEU A 279 -10.55 -31.22 -5.81
C LEU A 279 -9.55 -31.87 -6.79
N ASP A 280 -9.05 -33.04 -6.46
CA ASP A 280 -8.11 -33.78 -7.34
C ASP A 280 -8.82 -34.32 -8.60
N GLY A 281 -10.16 -34.54 -8.53
CA GLY A 281 -10.96 -34.99 -9.66
C GLY A 281 -11.44 -33.87 -10.60
N ILE A 282 -11.70 -32.67 -10.07
CA ILE A 282 -12.38 -31.58 -10.82
C ILE A 282 -11.41 -30.44 -11.18
N ILE A 283 -10.49 -30.07 -10.29
CA ILE A 283 -9.65 -28.90 -10.48
C ILE A 283 -8.51 -29.18 -11.46
N SER A 284 -8.45 -28.37 -12.53
CA SER A 284 -7.34 -28.40 -13.49
C SER A 284 -6.02 -28.07 -12.81
N PRO A 285 -4.90 -28.72 -13.17
CA PRO A 285 -3.58 -28.42 -12.61
C PRO A 285 -3.21 -26.93 -12.74
N LEU A 286 -2.39 -26.45 -11.81
CA LEU A 286 -1.85 -25.11 -11.90
C LEU A 286 -0.95 -24.98 -13.12
N ASP A 287 -1.29 -24.03 -13.97
CA ASP A 287 -0.55 -23.70 -15.19
C ASP A 287 -0.03 -22.26 -15.08
N LYS A 288 1.27 -22.10 -15.01
CA LYS A 288 1.91 -20.79 -14.87
C LYS A 288 1.62 -19.87 -16.06
N ASP A 289 1.51 -20.42 -17.26
CA ASP A 289 1.20 -19.64 -18.47
C ASP A 289 -0.25 -19.15 -18.44
N LYS A 290 -1.18 -19.94 -17.88
CA LYS A 290 -2.56 -19.52 -17.68
C LYS A 290 -2.68 -18.44 -16.60
N VAL A 291 -1.89 -18.53 -15.53
CA VAL A 291 -1.82 -17.46 -14.50
C VAL A 291 -1.29 -16.17 -15.13
N LEU A 292 -0.26 -16.23 -15.97
CA LEU A 292 0.27 -15.08 -16.69
C LEU A 292 -0.71 -14.46 -17.69
N LYS A 293 -1.62 -15.26 -18.25
CA LYS A 293 -2.65 -14.80 -19.18
C LYS A 293 -3.96 -14.40 -18.50
N GLU A 294 -3.99 -14.41 -17.17
CA GLU A 294 -5.19 -14.14 -16.35
C GLU A 294 -6.37 -15.08 -16.67
N GLU A 295 -6.05 -16.32 -17.03
CA GLU A 295 -7.02 -17.40 -17.23
C GLU A 295 -7.18 -18.26 -15.97
N GLN A 296 -6.17 -18.25 -15.07
CA GLN A 296 -6.15 -19.00 -13.83
C GLN A 296 -5.68 -18.15 -12.65
N THR A 297 -6.29 -18.32 -11.47
CA THR A 297 -5.85 -17.67 -10.22
C THR A 297 -5.46 -18.71 -9.17
N PRO A 298 -4.20 -18.67 -8.65
CA PRO A 298 -3.84 -19.41 -7.46
C PRO A 298 -4.60 -18.89 -6.25
N MET A 299 -5.28 -19.78 -5.51
CA MET A 299 -6.16 -19.43 -4.40
C MET A 299 -5.61 -19.92 -3.08
N PHE A 300 -5.67 -19.07 -2.07
CA PHE A 300 -5.18 -19.30 -0.72
C PHE A 300 -6.27 -19.01 0.30
N PHE A 301 -6.24 -19.75 1.40
CA PHE A 301 -7.19 -19.60 2.51
C PHE A 301 -6.43 -19.35 3.81
N GLY A 302 -6.96 -18.44 4.66
CA GLY A 302 -6.29 -18.15 5.92
C GLY A 302 -6.96 -17.09 6.77
N SER A 303 -6.26 -16.68 7.81
CA SER A 303 -6.63 -15.54 8.67
C SER A 303 -5.40 -14.67 8.94
N ALA A 304 -5.38 -13.49 8.31
CA ALA A 304 -4.31 -12.52 8.54
C ALA A 304 -4.25 -12.08 10.01
N MET A 305 -5.39 -11.95 10.69
CA MET A 305 -5.45 -11.56 12.10
C MET A 305 -4.69 -12.53 13.00
N ASN A 306 -4.82 -13.83 12.76
CA ASN A 306 -4.24 -14.88 13.58
C ASN A 306 -2.93 -15.45 12.98
N ASN A 307 -2.38 -14.87 11.92
CA ASN A 307 -1.20 -15.35 11.19
C ASN A 307 -1.38 -16.69 10.45
N PHE A 308 -2.61 -17.16 10.27
CA PHE A 308 -2.88 -18.47 9.68
C PHE A 308 -2.77 -18.41 8.15
N GLY A 309 -1.92 -19.26 7.57
CA GLY A 309 -1.71 -19.36 6.12
C GLY A 309 -0.90 -18.21 5.50
N VAL A 310 -0.55 -17.14 6.22
CA VAL A 310 0.12 -15.96 5.66
C VAL A 310 1.55 -16.24 5.24
N GLU A 311 2.33 -16.93 6.08
CA GLU A 311 3.71 -17.30 5.73
C GLU A 311 3.74 -18.30 4.56
N LEU A 312 2.82 -19.26 4.57
CA LEU A 312 2.69 -20.24 3.49
C LEU A 312 2.33 -19.54 2.17
N PHE A 313 1.39 -18.59 2.20
CA PHE A 313 1.09 -17.73 1.05
C PHE A 313 2.35 -17.03 0.55
N LEU A 314 3.11 -16.37 1.42
CA LEU A 314 4.31 -15.62 1.03
C LEU A 314 5.36 -16.54 0.38
N LYS A 315 5.62 -17.72 0.97
CA LYS A 315 6.54 -18.72 0.41
C LYS A 315 6.12 -19.19 -0.98
N LYS A 316 4.85 -19.59 -1.13
CA LYS A 316 4.31 -20.06 -2.44
C LYS A 316 4.27 -18.93 -3.46
N PHE A 317 3.91 -17.71 -3.07
CA PHE A 317 3.93 -16.54 -3.95
C PHE A 317 5.32 -16.27 -4.54
N LEU A 318 6.40 -16.42 -3.79
CA LEU A 318 7.77 -16.26 -4.33
C LEU A 318 8.06 -17.18 -5.51
N HIS A 319 7.52 -18.40 -5.51
CA HIS A 319 7.74 -19.38 -6.58
C HIS A 319 6.79 -19.19 -7.77
N MET A 320 5.56 -18.77 -7.51
CA MET A 320 4.52 -18.62 -8.52
C MET A 320 4.44 -17.21 -9.12
N GLY A 321 4.75 -16.18 -8.31
CA GLY A 321 4.67 -14.78 -8.71
C GLY A 321 5.68 -14.43 -9.80
N THR A 322 5.27 -13.51 -10.67
CA THR A 322 6.09 -13.06 -11.80
C THR A 322 7.22 -12.15 -11.35
N THR A 323 8.34 -12.25 -12.03
CA THR A 323 9.41 -11.24 -11.99
C THR A 323 8.98 -10.00 -12.75
N PRO A 324 9.71 -8.87 -12.67
CA PRO A 324 9.39 -7.67 -13.44
C PRO A 324 9.13 -7.98 -14.92
N GLN A 325 7.98 -7.52 -15.42
CA GLN A 325 7.51 -7.76 -16.77
C GLN A 325 7.81 -6.57 -17.70
N ALA A 326 7.73 -6.81 -19.01
CA ALA A 326 7.81 -5.75 -20.00
C ALA A 326 6.65 -4.77 -19.85
N MET A 327 6.94 -3.48 -19.94
CA MET A 327 5.94 -2.44 -19.82
C MET A 327 5.57 -1.85 -21.18
N ASP A 328 4.29 -1.73 -21.45
CA ASP A 328 3.77 -1.17 -22.70
C ASP A 328 4.11 0.31 -22.86
N MET A 329 4.56 0.68 -24.05
CA MET A 329 4.78 2.06 -24.43
C MET A 329 4.07 2.40 -25.75
N ASN A 330 4.04 3.68 -26.11
CA ASN A 330 3.54 4.10 -27.40
C ASN A 330 4.48 3.59 -28.51
N GLY A 331 4.03 2.58 -29.25
CA GLY A 331 4.80 1.97 -30.34
C GLY A 331 5.54 0.68 -30.01
N GLY A 332 5.23 0.04 -28.87
CA GLY A 332 5.83 -1.24 -28.49
C GLY A 332 5.82 -1.52 -27.00
N SER A 333 6.86 -2.18 -26.51
CA SER A 333 7.06 -2.46 -25.08
C SER A 333 8.54 -2.37 -24.71
N VAL A 334 8.83 -2.03 -23.46
CA VAL A 334 10.20 -1.99 -22.90
C VAL A 334 10.40 -3.22 -22.02
N SER A 335 11.37 -4.06 -22.38
CA SER A 335 11.75 -5.23 -21.58
C SER A 335 12.57 -4.80 -20.35
N PRO A 336 12.41 -5.44 -19.19
CA PRO A 336 13.26 -5.20 -18.02
C PRO A 336 14.74 -5.52 -18.28
N HIS A 337 15.04 -6.33 -19.29
CA HIS A 337 16.41 -6.67 -19.69
C HIS A 337 17.02 -5.67 -20.70
N HIS A 338 16.30 -4.61 -21.09
CA HIS A 338 16.85 -3.56 -21.94
C HIS A 338 18.01 -2.85 -21.22
N PRO A 339 19.18 -2.63 -21.87
CA PRO A 339 20.38 -2.12 -21.20
C PRO A 339 20.24 -0.65 -20.76
N GLU A 340 19.49 0.14 -21.51
CA GLU A 340 19.28 1.56 -21.20
C GLU A 340 18.28 1.74 -20.07
N PHE A 341 18.56 2.70 -19.20
CA PHE A 341 17.66 3.05 -18.10
C PHE A 341 16.35 3.61 -18.61
N SER A 342 15.25 3.11 -18.05
CA SER A 342 13.95 3.76 -18.11
C SER A 342 13.20 3.63 -16.80
N GLY A 343 12.47 4.67 -16.44
CA GLY A 343 11.65 4.75 -15.23
C GLY A 343 10.30 5.40 -15.53
N PHE A 344 9.27 4.91 -14.85
CA PHE A 344 7.88 5.36 -14.97
C PHE A 344 7.41 6.04 -13.70
N VAL A 345 6.98 7.31 -13.81
CA VAL A 345 6.43 8.09 -12.71
C VAL A 345 4.95 7.73 -12.55
N PHE A 346 4.59 7.00 -11.51
CA PHE A 346 3.20 6.59 -11.30
C PHE A 346 2.49 7.33 -10.17
N LYS A 347 3.25 7.94 -9.25
CA LYS A 347 2.68 8.66 -8.10
C LYS A 347 3.52 9.87 -7.75
N LEU A 348 2.84 10.94 -7.32
CA LEU A 348 3.46 12.10 -6.68
C LEU A 348 2.92 12.23 -5.25
N GLN A 349 3.76 12.66 -4.34
CA GLN A 349 3.38 12.89 -2.95
C GLN A 349 4.14 14.08 -2.38
N ALA A 350 3.41 15.04 -1.82
CA ALA A 350 3.98 16.20 -1.15
C ALA A 350 3.78 16.12 0.36
N ASN A 351 4.68 16.76 1.11
CA ASN A 351 4.57 16.95 2.57
C ASN A 351 4.40 15.63 3.36
N LEU A 352 5.18 14.60 3.01
CA LEU A 352 5.21 13.34 3.74
C LEU A 352 5.60 13.56 5.22
N ASP A 353 6.58 14.45 5.45
CA ASP A 353 6.94 14.95 6.77
C ASP A 353 6.41 16.39 6.90
N PRO A 354 5.54 16.70 7.89
CA PRO A 354 5.06 18.06 8.14
C PRO A 354 6.17 19.09 8.38
N LYS A 355 7.35 18.64 8.81
CA LYS A 355 8.53 19.50 9.07
C LYS A 355 9.32 19.78 7.80
N HIS A 356 9.25 18.90 6.80
CA HIS A 356 9.97 19.01 5.53
C HIS A 356 8.96 19.16 4.38
N ARG A 357 9.06 20.24 3.63
CA ARG A 357 8.20 20.54 2.48
C ARG A 357 8.73 19.85 1.23
N ASP A 358 8.83 18.53 1.28
CA ASP A 358 9.36 17.74 0.17
C ASP A 358 8.24 17.30 -0.78
N ARG A 359 8.58 17.26 -2.05
CA ARG A 359 7.76 16.65 -3.10
C ARG A 359 8.53 15.46 -3.64
N LEU A 360 7.93 14.29 -3.56
CA LEU A 360 8.51 13.05 -4.06
C LEU A 360 7.74 12.54 -5.26
N ALA A 361 8.48 12.14 -6.30
CA ALA A 361 7.96 11.38 -7.41
C ALA A 361 8.34 9.91 -7.21
N TYR A 362 7.35 9.04 -7.16
CA TYR A 362 7.55 7.60 -7.10
C TYR A 362 7.77 7.08 -8.50
N VAL A 363 8.91 6.48 -8.72
CA VAL A 363 9.37 6.00 -10.01
C VAL A 363 9.60 4.50 -9.95
N ARG A 364 8.86 3.73 -10.75
CA ARG A 364 9.18 2.34 -11.01
C ARG A 364 10.32 2.29 -12.03
N ILE A 365 11.38 1.56 -11.72
CA ILE A 365 12.44 1.23 -12.68
C ILE A 365 11.91 0.16 -13.62
N VAL A 366 11.87 0.47 -14.91
CA VAL A 366 11.35 -0.44 -15.94
C VAL A 366 12.47 -1.21 -16.60
N SER A 367 13.57 -0.55 -16.94
CA SER A 367 14.75 -1.17 -17.58
C SER A 367 16.05 -0.52 -17.14
N GLY A 368 17.16 -1.17 -17.44
CA GLY A 368 18.51 -0.69 -17.13
C GLY A 368 18.79 -0.68 -15.63
N ARG A 369 19.71 0.19 -15.21
CA ARG A 369 20.12 0.35 -13.81
C ARG A 369 20.10 1.83 -13.45
N TYR A 370 19.47 2.17 -12.34
CA TYR A 370 19.61 3.47 -11.74
C TYR A 370 20.95 3.56 -10.98
N GLU A 371 21.66 4.65 -11.18
CA GLU A 371 22.85 5.01 -10.39
C GLU A 371 22.71 6.45 -9.91
N LYS A 372 23.11 6.70 -8.64
CA LYS A 372 23.04 8.03 -8.05
C LYS A 372 23.81 9.05 -8.88
N GLY A 373 23.14 10.13 -9.24
CA GLY A 373 23.75 11.23 -10.02
C GLY A 373 23.68 11.03 -11.54
N MET A 374 23.06 9.96 -12.04
CA MET A 374 22.90 9.76 -13.47
C MET A 374 22.07 10.86 -14.11
N LYS A 375 22.35 11.12 -15.39
CA LYS A 375 21.59 12.07 -16.21
C LYS A 375 20.58 11.31 -17.05
N VAL A 376 19.34 11.75 -17.00
CA VAL A 376 18.23 11.16 -17.75
C VAL A 376 17.50 12.21 -18.58
N SER A 377 16.91 11.80 -19.68
CA SER A 377 16.00 12.60 -20.50
C SER A 377 14.58 12.49 -19.95
N HIS A 378 13.87 13.58 -19.87
CA HIS A 378 12.47 13.64 -19.43
C HIS A 378 11.55 13.68 -20.65
N SER A 379 10.61 12.76 -20.76
CA SER A 379 9.77 12.57 -21.96
C SER A 379 8.97 13.82 -22.35
N ARG A 380 8.30 14.46 -21.40
CA ARG A 380 7.39 15.58 -21.63
C ARG A 380 8.13 16.90 -21.89
N SER A 381 9.10 17.25 -21.03
CA SER A 381 9.81 18.53 -21.16
C SER A 381 10.98 18.50 -22.13
N LYS A 382 11.41 17.31 -22.57
CA LYS A 382 12.60 17.08 -23.42
C LYS A 382 13.91 17.64 -22.81
N ARG A 383 13.94 17.87 -21.49
CA ARG A 383 15.11 18.35 -20.75
C ARG A 383 15.87 17.19 -20.16
N GLN A 384 17.17 17.39 -19.98
CA GLN A 384 17.97 16.50 -19.16
C GLN A 384 17.83 16.86 -17.68
N LEU A 385 17.68 15.82 -16.84
CA LEU A 385 17.60 15.90 -15.39
C LEU A 385 18.72 15.06 -14.77
N THR A 386 19.25 15.53 -13.66
CA THR A 386 20.21 14.76 -12.88
C THR A 386 19.49 14.16 -11.68
N LEU A 387 19.50 12.83 -11.56
CA LEU A 387 18.88 12.09 -10.47
C LEU A 387 19.86 11.98 -9.29
N SER A 388 20.02 13.07 -8.54
CA SER A 388 21.03 13.16 -7.47
C SER A 388 20.61 12.54 -6.15
N GLN A 389 19.33 12.50 -5.84
CA GLN A 389 18.77 12.06 -4.56
C GLN A 389 17.56 11.15 -4.81
N ALA A 390 17.84 9.86 -4.96
CA ALA A 390 16.80 8.85 -4.86
C ALA A 390 16.76 8.27 -3.45
N GLN A 391 15.58 7.95 -2.99
CA GLN A 391 15.32 7.43 -1.66
C GLN A 391 14.55 6.12 -1.77
N ASN A 392 14.92 5.15 -0.96
CA ASN A 392 14.09 4.01 -0.67
C ASN A 392 13.05 4.43 0.36
N LEU A 393 11.81 4.03 0.15
CA LEU A 393 10.69 4.46 0.97
C LEU A 393 10.16 3.27 1.74
N PHE A 394 10.33 3.30 3.05
CA PHE A 394 9.65 2.38 3.94
C PHE A 394 8.69 3.21 4.80
N ALA A 395 7.44 3.31 4.35
CA ALA A 395 6.44 4.19 4.95
C ALA A 395 6.92 5.66 5.09
N THR A 396 7.37 6.06 6.27
CA THR A 396 7.92 7.41 6.55
C THR A 396 9.44 7.45 6.60
N GLU A 397 10.11 6.29 6.69
CA GLU A 397 11.58 6.21 6.74
C GLU A 397 12.18 6.38 5.35
N ARG A 398 13.31 7.05 5.26
CA ARG A 398 13.98 7.39 4.02
C ARG A 398 15.44 6.98 4.07
N GLU A 399 15.80 6.08 3.20
CA GLU A 399 17.20 5.69 2.99
C GLU A 399 17.67 6.14 1.61
N ALA A 400 18.89 6.66 1.53
CA ALA A 400 19.46 7.05 0.25
C ALA A 400 19.73 5.81 -0.62
N VAL A 401 19.23 5.80 -1.84
CA VAL A 401 19.46 4.74 -2.82
C VAL A 401 20.65 5.10 -3.68
N LEU A 402 21.66 4.24 -3.71
CA LEU A 402 22.84 4.39 -4.56
C LEU A 402 22.61 3.76 -5.94
N GLU A 403 21.92 2.62 -5.98
CA GLU A 403 21.57 1.88 -7.18
C GLU A 403 20.20 1.22 -7.06
N ALA A 404 19.50 1.05 -8.18
CA ALA A 404 18.25 0.33 -8.25
C ALA A 404 18.11 -0.36 -9.62
N PHE A 405 17.35 -1.45 -9.65
CA PHE A 405 17.22 -2.35 -10.80
C PHE A 405 15.75 -2.41 -11.26
N PRO A 406 15.49 -2.94 -12.48
CA PRO A 406 14.14 -3.13 -12.96
C PRO A 406 13.25 -3.86 -11.96
N GLY A 407 12.09 -3.29 -11.69
CA GLY A 407 11.16 -3.72 -10.65
C GLY A 407 11.24 -2.91 -9.35
N ASP A 408 12.37 -2.27 -9.04
CA ASP A 408 12.43 -1.42 -7.86
C ASP A 408 11.57 -0.17 -8.02
N VAL A 409 11.05 0.30 -6.90
CA VAL A 409 10.34 1.58 -6.78
C VAL A 409 11.18 2.52 -5.93
N ILE A 410 11.55 3.66 -6.49
CA ILE A 410 12.34 4.68 -5.81
C ILE A 410 11.59 6.01 -5.74
N GLY A 411 11.81 6.77 -4.66
CA GLY A 411 11.35 8.14 -4.52
C GLY A 411 12.39 9.12 -5.02
N ILE A 412 12.04 9.95 -6.00
CA ILE A 412 12.91 11.00 -6.52
C ILE A 412 12.40 12.35 -6.03
N ASN A 413 13.30 13.17 -5.50
CA ASN A 413 12.94 14.52 -5.06
C ASN A 413 12.55 15.40 -6.26
N ASN A 414 11.36 16.00 -6.21
CA ASN A 414 10.74 16.82 -7.27
C ASN A 414 10.41 18.26 -6.79
N PRO A 415 11.39 19.03 -6.30
CA PRO A 415 11.13 20.34 -5.68
C PRO A 415 10.53 21.36 -6.63
N SER A 416 10.82 21.25 -7.92
CA SER A 416 10.34 22.16 -8.96
C SER A 416 8.95 21.79 -9.52
N GLY A 417 8.37 20.64 -9.12
CA GLY A 417 7.12 20.14 -9.72
C GLY A 417 7.25 19.81 -11.22
N LEU A 418 8.46 19.52 -11.70
CA LEU A 418 8.70 19.24 -13.11
C LEU A 418 8.15 17.87 -13.53
N LEU A 419 8.28 16.88 -12.66
CA LEU A 419 7.77 15.53 -12.90
C LEU A 419 6.27 15.49 -12.61
N SER A 420 5.53 14.83 -13.50
CA SER A 420 4.09 14.56 -13.36
C SER A 420 3.81 13.07 -13.48
N ILE A 421 2.66 12.64 -12.99
CA ILE A 421 2.19 11.26 -13.13
C ILE A 421 2.09 10.91 -14.62
N GLY A 422 2.62 9.74 -15.01
CA GLY A 422 2.69 9.29 -16.40
C GLY A 422 3.97 9.68 -17.14
N ASP A 423 4.83 10.51 -16.56
CA ASP A 423 6.10 10.88 -17.18
C ASP A 423 7.06 9.67 -17.25
N ALA A 424 7.85 9.61 -18.33
CA ALA A 424 8.96 8.68 -18.49
C ALA A 424 10.30 9.41 -18.33
N LEU A 425 11.22 8.74 -17.63
CA LEU A 425 12.62 9.12 -17.49
C LEU A 425 13.47 8.05 -18.20
N PHE A 426 14.40 8.44 -19.06
CA PHE A 426 15.17 7.46 -19.83
C PHE A 426 16.57 7.95 -20.20
N THR A 427 17.47 7.00 -20.49
CA THR A 427 18.75 7.26 -21.12
C THR A 427 18.73 6.79 -22.57
N GLY A 428 19.80 7.06 -23.32
CA GLY A 428 19.91 6.68 -24.71
C GLY A 428 19.16 7.59 -25.69
N ASN A 429 19.05 7.13 -26.92
CA ASN A 429 18.45 7.89 -28.03
C ASN A 429 16.97 7.56 -28.28
N ASP A 430 16.49 6.45 -27.75
CA ASP A 430 15.12 5.99 -27.93
C ASP A 430 14.17 6.82 -27.09
N ARG A 431 13.15 7.40 -27.73
CA ARG A 431 12.14 8.17 -27.04
C ARG A 431 11.13 7.22 -26.38
N ILE A 432 11.24 7.07 -25.07
CA ILE A 432 10.32 6.26 -24.30
C ILE A 432 9.15 7.12 -23.81
N SER A 433 7.93 6.65 -24.07
CA SER A 433 6.69 7.22 -23.57
C SER A 433 5.75 6.07 -23.24
N PHE A 434 5.53 5.82 -21.95
CA PHE A 434 4.64 4.76 -21.49
C PHE A 434 3.18 5.08 -21.83
N LYS A 435 2.32 4.07 -21.90
CA LYS A 435 0.88 4.28 -22.03
C LYS A 435 0.36 5.06 -20.83
N GLY A 436 -0.52 6.01 -21.10
CA GLY A 436 -1.12 6.83 -20.05
C GLY A 436 -1.95 6.00 -19.08
N ILE A 437 -1.97 6.43 -17.83
CA ILE A 437 -2.86 5.85 -16.80
C ILE A 437 -4.28 6.35 -17.09
N PRO A 438 -5.29 5.45 -17.10
CA PRO A 438 -6.68 5.87 -17.26
C PRO A 438 -7.09 6.86 -16.17
N SER A 439 -7.78 7.93 -16.55
CA SER A 439 -8.39 8.86 -15.62
C SER A 439 -9.89 8.57 -15.51
N PHE A 440 -10.44 8.81 -14.32
CA PHE A 440 -11.87 8.61 -14.08
C PHE A 440 -12.63 9.91 -14.27
N SER A 441 -13.86 9.78 -14.76
CA SER A 441 -14.78 10.92 -14.78
C SER A 441 -15.19 11.23 -13.35
N PRO A 442 -15.04 12.48 -12.90
CA PRO A 442 -15.46 12.88 -11.57
C PRO A 442 -16.99 12.84 -11.46
N GLU A 443 -17.47 12.42 -10.27
CA GLU A 443 -18.90 12.31 -9.97
C GLU A 443 -19.38 13.40 -9.01
N VAL A 444 -18.46 14.01 -8.24
CA VAL A 444 -18.79 15.06 -7.25
C VAL A 444 -17.97 16.32 -7.54
N PHE A 445 -18.62 17.47 -7.29
CA PHE A 445 -18.05 18.78 -7.62
C PHE A 445 -18.21 19.72 -6.43
N ALA A 446 -17.22 20.59 -6.20
CA ALA A 446 -17.29 21.59 -5.15
C ALA A 446 -16.58 22.87 -5.55
N TYR A 447 -17.15 24.02 -5.23
CA TYR A 447 -16.43 25.28 -5.32
C TYR A 447 -15.37 25.38 -4.22
N VAL A 448 -14.23 25.94 -4.56
CA VAL A 448 -13.17 26.19 -3.59
C VAL A 448 -12.85 27.68 -3.53
N SER A 449 -12.84 28.25 -2.34
CA SER A 449 -12.51 29.65 -2.10
C SER A 449 -11.46 29.77 -0.99
N ASN A 450 -10.73 30.88 -0.99
CA ASN A 450 -9.82 31.20 0.11
C ASN A 450 -10.52 32.13 1.13
N PRO A 451 -10.88 31.63 2.32
CA PRO A 451 -11.58 32.45 3.32
C PRO A 451 -10.67 33.52 3.94
N ASN A 452 -9.34 33.37 3.81
CA ASN A 452 -8.38 34.31 4.40
C ASN A 452 -7.46 34.90 3.32
N PRO A 453 -7.76 36.11 2.78
CA PRO A 453 -6.94 36.74 1.76
C PRO A 453 -5.47 36.88 2.12
N SER A 454 -5.12 37.06 3.40
CA SER A 454 -3.74 37.20 3.85
C SER A 454 -2.91 35.92 3.69
N LYS A 455 -3.56 34.75 3.59
CA LYS A 455 -2.93 33.43 3.38
C LYS A 455 -3.04 32.93 1.93
N TYR A 456 -3.34 33.80 0.98
CA TYR A 456 -3.55 33.43 -0.43
C TYR A 456 -2.38 32.64 -1.04
N LYS A 457 -1.13 33.01 -0.72
CA LYS A 457 0.06 32.30 -1.19
C LYS A 457 0.10 30.85 -0.71
N ASN A 458 -0.22 30.61 0.55
CA ASN A 458 -0.25 29.26 1.14
C ASN A 458 -1.41 28.44 0.56
N TYR A 459 -2.58 29.06 0.43
CA TYR A 459 -3.75 28.46 -0.21
C TYR A 459 -3.42 27.98 -1.65
N ARG A 460 -2.89 28.87 -2.48
CA ARG A 460 -2.54 28.56 -3.86
C ARG A 460 -1.50 27.44 -3.96
N LYS A 461 -0.51 27.45 -3.05
CA LYS A 461 0.52 26.41 -2.99
C LYS A 461 -0.09 25.06 -2.60
N GLY A 462 -0.87 24.99 -1.51
CA GLY A 462 -1.50 23.75 -1.07
C GLY A 462 -2.44 23.17 -2.12
N LEU A 463 -3.24 24.02 -2.79
CA LEU A 463 -4.10 23.59 -3.89
C LEU A 463 -3.29 23.04 -5.08
N SER A 464 -2.19 23.71 -5.48
CA SER A 464 -1.32 23.22 -6.55
C SER A 464 -0.72 21.86 -6.22
N GLU A 465 -0.29 21.63 -4.97
CA GLU A 465 0.26 20.35 -4.51
C GLU A 465 -0.76 19.21 -4.62
N LEU A 466 -2.00 19.44 -4.18
CA LEU A 466 -3.08 18.46 -4.26
C LEU A 466 -3.49 18.12 -5.71
N LEU A 467 -3.47 19.11 -6.58
CA LEU A 467 -3.73 18.93 -8.02
C LEU A 467 -2.60 18.13 -8.70
N GLU A 468 -1.34 18.44 -8.38
CA GLU A 468 -0.18 17.71 -8.91
C GLU A 468 -0.18 16.24 -8.47
N GLU A 469 -0.58 15.96 -7.24
CA GLU A 469 -0.75 14.59 -6.73
C GLU A 469 -1.94 13.86 -7.37
N GLY A 470 -2.84 14.60 -8.02
CA GLY A 470 -4.09 14.05 -8.57
C GLY A 470 -5.08 13.62 -7.49
N ALA A 471 -5.03 14.24 -6.31
CA ALA A 471 -6.01 13.98 -5.25
C ALA A 471 -7.41 14.47 -5.65
N VAL A 472 -7.48 15.54 -6.46
CA VAL A 472 -8.69 16.09 -7.08
C VAL A 472 -8.33 16.70 -8.42
N ASN A 473 -9.35 16.90 -9.27
CA ASN A 473 -9.23 17.59 -10.55
C ASN A 473 -9.72 19.04 -10.44
N LEU A 474 -9.15 19.95 -11.24
CA LEU A 474 -9.58 21.33 -11.32
C LEU A 474 -10.35 21.58 -12.61
N LEU A 475 -11.56 22.05 -12.50
CA LEU A 475 -12.39 22.48 -13.63
C LEU A 475 -12.58 24.00 -13.60
N ARG A 476 -12.76 24.56 -14.78
CA ARG A 476 -13.15 25.97 -14.98
C ARG A 476 -14.37 26.04 -15.87
N ASP A 477 -15.26 26.95 -15.57
CA ASP A 477 -16.38 27.21 -16.46
C ASP A 477 -15.85 27.77 -17.81
N ARG A 478 -16.39 27.26 -18.92
CA ARG A 478 -16.04 27.74 -20.27
C ARG A 478 -16.41 29.19 -20.51
N ASN A 479 -17.42 29.68 -19.83
CA ASN A 479 -17.95 31.03 -19.96
C ASN A 479 -17.30 32.04 -19.01
N ASP A 480 -16.31 31.58 -18.22
CA ASP A 480 -15.65 32.41 -17.22
C ASP A 480 -14.41 33.10 -17.83
N ASP A 481 -14.41 34.42 -17.82
CA ASP A 481 -13.30 35.28 -18.29
C ASP A 481 -12.03 35.16 -17.39
N GLY A 482 -11.91 34.12 -16.59
CA GLY A 482 -10.74 33.81 -15.73
C GLY A 482 -10.89 34.31 -14.27
N ASN A 483 -11.98 34.96 -13.93
CA ASN A 483 -12.26 35.49 -12.59
C ASN A 483 -13.20 34.61 -11.72
N GLY A 484 -13.75 33.54 -12.27
CA GLY A 484 -14.66 32.64 -11.55
C GLY A 484 -13.97 31.82 -10.48
N GLN A 485 -14.79 31.34 -9.54
CA GLN A 485 -14.30 30.43 -8.51
C GLN A 485 -13.90 29.10 -9.12
N PRO A 486 -12.72 28.55 -8.79
CA PRO A 486 -12.32 27.24 -9.28
C PRO A 486 -13.25 26.15 -8.73
N ILE A 487 -13.58 25.18 -9.60
CA ILE A 487 -14.40 24.02 -9.27
C ILE A 487 -13.46 22.84 -9.08
N LEU A 488 -13.47 22.24 -7.91
CA LEU A 488 -12.81 20.96 -7.68
C LEU A 488 -13.78 19.82 -8.05
N ALA A 489 -13.22 18.80 -8.69
CA ALA A 489 -13.95 17.64 -9.12
C ALA A 489 -13.25 16.38 -8.60
N ALA A 490 -14.02 15.45 -8.05
CA ALA A 490 -13.56 14.24 -7.40
C ALA A 490 -14.44 13.04 -7.76
N VAL A 491 -13.93 11.83 -7.59
CA VAL A 491 -14.70 10.59 -7.78
C VAL A 491 -15.69 10.41 -6.63
N GLY A 492 -15.32 10.78 -5.40
CA GLY A 492 -16.19 10.64 -4.24
C GLY A 492 -15.98 11.70 -3.17
N GLN A 493 -16.92 11.76 -2.22
CA GLN A 493 -16.96 12.79 -1.19
C GLN A 493 -15.77 12.76 -0.25
N LEU A 494 -15.23 11.57 0.08
CA LEU A 494 -14.09 11.44 0.99
C LEU A 494 -12.83 12.12 0.45
N GLN A 495 -12.68 12.28 -0.87
CA GLN A 495 -11.56 13.03 -1.45
C GLN A 495 -11.59 14.50 -1.00
N PHE A 496 -12.78 15.10 -0.91
CA PHE A 496 -12.91 16.49 -0.41
C PHE A 496 -12.57 16.59 1.07
N ASP A 497 -12.92 15.59 1.90
CA ASP A 497 -12.53 15.56 3.31
C ASP A 497 -11.00 15.52 3.46
N VAL A 498 -10.33 14.74 2.61
CA VAL A 498 -8.85 14.68 2.56
C VAL A 498 -8.27 16.02 2.13
N VAL A 499 -8.81 16.63 1.08
CA VAL A 499 -8.39 17.96 0.61
C VAL A 499 -8.55 18.98 1.72
N GLN A 500 -9.70 18.99 2.40
CA GLN A 500 -9.96 19.88 3.51
C GLN A 500 -8.94 19.71 4.64
N HIS A 501 -8.72 18.49 5.10
CA HIS A 501 -7.75 18.19 6.15
C HIS A 501 -6.33 18.61 5.75
N ARG A 502 -5.89 18.28 4.55
CA ARG A 502 -4.55 18.63 4.07
C ARG A 502 -4.36 20.13 3.88
N MET A 503 -5.38 20.83 3.39
CA MET A 503 -5.36 22.31 3.30
C MET A 503 -5.26 22.96 4.69
N GLN A 504 -5.90 22.40 5.72
CA GLN A 504 -5.78 22.88 7.11
C GLN A 504 -4.34 22.74 7.61
N VAL A 505 -3.75 21.56 7.44
CA VAL A 505 -2.39 21.28 7.93
C VAL A 505 -1.35 22.10 7.15
N THR A 506 -1.41 22.12 5.82
CA THR A 506 -0.41 22.76 4.96
C THR A 506 -0.51 24.30 4.98
N SER A 507 -1.74 24.84 4.97
CA SER A 507 -2.00 26.28 4.87
C SER A 507 -2.19 26.95 6.23
N GLN A 508 -2.19 26.19 7.32
CA GLN A 508 -2.47 26.66 8.68
C GLN A 508 -3.81 27.46 8.73
N LEU A 509 -4.79 27.03 7.97
CA LEU A 509 -6.11 27.64 7.95
C LEU A 509 -6.93 27.12 9.15
N PRO A 510 -7.69 27.97 9.87
CA PRO A 510 -8.51 27.50 10.98
C PRO A 510 -9.64 26.59 10.50
N ALA A 511 -9.98 25.57 11.29
CA ALA A 511 -11.00 24.57 10.95
C ALA A 511 -12.37 25.17 10.60
N ALA A 512 -12.78 26.23 11.27
CA ALA A 512 -14.04 26.95 11.01
C ALA A 512 -14.06 27.64 9.62
N ALA A 513 -12.89 28.07 9.12
CA ALA A 513 -12.77 28.68 7.80
C ALA A 513 -12.87 27.64 6.67
N THR A 514 -12.64 26.37 6.97
CA THR A 514 -12.64 25.29 5.98
C THR A 514 -14.02 24.67 5.78
N ALA A 515 -14.93 24.75 6.76
CA ALA A 515 -16.31 24.29 6.62
C ALA A 515 -17.11 25.10 5.57
N ALA A 516 -16.73 26.37 5.34
CA ALA A 516 -17.29 27.22 4.27
C ALA A 516 -16.71 26.92 2.87
N PHE A 517 -15.78 25.97 2.76
CA PHE A 517 -15.04 25.68 1.54
C PHE A 517 -15.83 24.92 0.47
N PHE A 518 -16.79 24.11 0.88
CA PHE A 518 -17.44 23.17 -0.03
C PHE A 518 -18.95 23.36 -0.06
N LEU A 519 -19.43 24.16 -0.99
CA LEU A 519 -20.81 24.06 -1.42
C LEU A 519 -20.87 22.97 -2.49
N ALA A 520 -21.27 21.76 -2.09
CA ALA A 520 -21.38 20.65 -3.03
C ALA A 520 -22.43 20.94 -4.10
N LEU A 521 -22.02 20.95 -5.37
CA LEU A 521 -22.94 20.97 -6.51
C LEU A 521 -23.40 19.52 -6.75
N SER A 522 -24.50 19.12 -6.13
CA SER A 522 -25.17 17.89 -6.52
C SER A 522 -25.98 18.10 -7.81
N THR A 523 -26.06 17.06 -8.66
CA THR A 523 -26.94 17.06 -9.83
C THR A 523 -28.39 17.37 -9.45
N PRO A 524 -29.20 17.98 -10.34
CA PRO A 524 -30.55 18.49 -10.02
C PRO A 524 -31.50 17.51 -9.30
N GLU A 525 -31.36 16.21 -9.52
CA GLU A 525 -32.20 15.21 -8.87
C GLU A 525 -31.80 14.84 -7.43
N LYS A 526 -30.51 14.98 -7.06
CA LYS A 526 -30.01 14.72 -5.70
C LYS A 526 -30.09 15.99 -4.81
N LYS A 527 -30.29 17.16 -5.38
CA LYS A 527 -30.38 18.45 -4.65
C LYS A 527 -31.36 18.45 -3.48
N LYS A 528 -32.50 17.75 -3.60
CA LYS A 528 -33.54 17.78 -2.54
C LYS A 528 -33.22 16.92 -1.33
N ARG A 529 -32.38 15.87 -1.42
CA ARG A 529 -32.11 14.97 -0.29
C ARG A 529 -30.80 15.32 0.45
N THR A 530 -29.76 15.73 -0.26
CA THR A 530 -28.47 16.04 0.36
C THR A 530 -28.51 17.39 1.07
N PHE A 531 -29.20 18.38 0.53
CA PHE A 531 -29.34 19.72 1.15
C PHE A 531 -30.00 19.67 2.53
N VAL A 532 -30.95 18.77 2.76
CA VAL A 532 -31.64 18.64 4.05
C VAL A 532 -30.77 17.94 5.10
N VAL A 533 -29.94 16.98 4.71
CA VAL A 533 -29.09 16.25 5.65
C VAL A 533 -27.87 17.08 6.05
N ASP A 534 -27.25 17.79 5.11
CA ASP A 534 -26.09 18.65 5.40
C ASP A 534 -26.50 19.90 6.19
N PHE A 535 -27.69 20.44 5.95
CA PHE A 535 -28.26 21.55 6.72
C PHE A 535 -28.54 21.15 8.17
N PHE A 536 -29.02 19.94 8.42
CA PHE A 536 -29.23 19.41 9.78
C PHE A 536 -27.93 19.18 10.54
N PHE A 537 -26.89 18.68 9.88
CA PHE A 537 -25.56 18.53 10.48
C PHE A 537 -24.87 19.88 10.70
N LEU A 538 -25.04 20.84 9.79
CA LEU A 538 -24.54 22.20 9.97
C LEU A 538 -25.24 22.89 11.17
N LEU A 539 -26.56 22.77 11.30
CA LEU A 539 -27.32 23.33 12.43
C LEU A 539 -26.90 22.69 13.77
N ILE A 540 -26.64 21.40 13.83
CA ILE A 540 -26.17 20.73 15.04
C ILE A 540 -24.74 21.17 15.38
N TYR A 541 -23.87 21.32 14.39
CA TYR A 541 -22.48 21.76 14.58
C TYR A 541 -22.43 23.22 15.09
N PHE A 542 -23.28 24.10 14.57
CA PHE A 542 -23.39 25.51 14.98
C PHE A 542 -24.10 25.71 16.33
N HIS A 543 -24.87 24.75 16.78
CA HIS A 543 -25.50 24.80 18.13
C HIS A 543 -24.51 24.44 19.25
N ILE A 544 -23.41 23.75 18.91
CA ILE A 544 -22.39 23.28 19.86
C ILE A 544 -21.21 24.26 19.99
N HIS A 545 -20.96 25.10 18.96
CA HIS A 545 -19.86 26.07 18.97
C HIS A 545 -20.32 27.52 18.78
N PRO A 546 -19.96 28.47 19.66
CA PRO A 546 -20.33 29.87 19.52
C PRO A 546 -19.65 30.52 18.31
N LEU A 547 -20.46 31.01 17.38
CA LEU A 547 -20.04 31.72 16.16
C LEU A 547 -19.71 33.19 16.43
N ASP A 548 -18.72 33.70 15.69
CA ASP A 548 -18.48 35.12 15.58
C ASP A 548 -19.55 35.82 14.71
N THR A 549 -19.57 37.15 14.74
CA THR A 549 -20.59 37.99 14.08
C THR A 549 -20.61 37.81 12.54
N HIS A 550 -19.50 37.41 11.92
CA HIS A 550 -19.40 37.27 10.45
C HIS A 550 -20.03 35.97 9.96
N ALA A 551 -19.88 34.91 10.73
CA ALA A 551 -20.47 33.59 10.43
C ALA A 551 -21.99 33.60 10.63
N ARG A 552 -22.54 34.40 11.61
CA ARG A 552 -23.98 34.57 11.78
C ARG A 552 -24.65 35.27 10.60
N ASN A 553 -24.02 36.30 10.03
CA ASN A 553 -24.54 37.00 8.86
C ASN A 553 -24.58 36.10 7.62
N LEU A 554 -23.60 35.18 7.48
CA LEU A 554 -23.57 34.21 6.36
C LEU A 554 -24.70 33.18 6.47
N VAL A 555 -25.00 32.71 7.69
CA VAL A 555 -26.12 31.79 7.97
C VAL A 555 -27.47 32.48 7.67
N GLN A 556 -27.65 33.74 8.08
CA GLN A 556 -28.87 34.51 7.75
C GLN A 556 -29.03 34.71 6.23
N GLN A 557 -27.98 34.94 5.48
CA GLN A 557 -28.05 35.03 4.01
C GLN A 557 -28.43 33.69 3.36
N ILE A 558 -27.96 32.58 3.91
CA ILE A 558 -28.30 31.24 3.43
C ILE A 558 -29.75 30.88 3.77
N GLU A 559 -30.24 31.24 4.97
CA GLU A 559 -31.66 31.10 5.34
C GLU A 559 -32.58 31.90 4.43
N TYR A 560 -32.19 33.13 4.06
CA TYR A 560 -32.98 33.98 3.15
C TYR A 560 -33.07 33.40 1.73
N LEU A 561 -31.98 32.77 1.25
CA LEU A 561 -31.95 32.09 -0.05
C LEU A 561 -32.76 30.79 -0.06
N THR A 562 -32.87 30.11 1.08
CA THR A 562 -33.62 28.84 1.20
C THR A 562 -35.15 29.05 1.31
N ILE A 563 -35.60 30.25 1.77
CA ILE A 563 -37.03 30.59 1.87
C ILE A 563 -37.57 31.11 0.53
N MET A 564 -36.69 31.58 -0.37
CA MET A 564 -37.06 32.10 -1.71
C MET A 564 -36.96 31.07 -2.87
N THR A 565 -36.51 29.87 -2.59
CA THR A 565 -36.51 28.71 -3.55
C THR A 565 -37.44 27.61 -3.04
#